data_d191b8780efd1c347b5beb065fc7088f
#
_entry.id   d191b8780efd1c347b5beb065fc7088f
#
_cell.length_a   1.000
_cell.length_b   1.000
_cell.length_c   1.000
_cell.angle_alpha   90.00
_cell.angle_beta   90.00
_cell.angle_gamma   90.00
#
_symmetry.space_group_name_H-M   'P 1'
#
loop_
_entity.id
_entity.type
_entity.pdbx_description
1 polymer ?
#
loop_
_entity_poly.entity_id
_entity_poly.type
_entity_poly.pdbx_seq_one_letter_code
_entity_poly.pdbx_strand_id
1 'polypeptide(L)'
;WGSPSSDNHILVGLNNGKRGYPIPIGRISSSENYSVLNYLNKVIELENQQGTNNAYTIQNKEWQKKIIHFAGGSDSSEQAYINNYLSIFKNIIEDTLFGGIVNTFGKDPFSAIINPFEFQEVQAIVENGVSLMTFFGHASSGGGFSQNIDDPQNWNNQGKYPLVIGLGCYSGDVHNPDSSSFAEGLLRPNQSGAIGFISTIKQGFTPYINFYTKILYEMISKYGYNKTIGQQMVM
;
A
#
# COMPACT_ATOMS: atom_id res chain seq x y z
N TRP A 1 -18.83 -21.14 11.98
CA TRP A 1 -17.90 -20.36 11.16
C TRP A 1 -18.45 -18.94 11.10
N GLY A 2 -18.03 -18.07 12.05
CA GLY A 2 -18.42 -16.67 12.06
C GLY A 2 -17.86 -15.95 10.83
N SER A 3 -18.64 -15.02 10.24
CA SER A 3 -18.11 -14.09 9.26
C SER A 3 -17.00 -13.27 9.90
N PRO A 4 -15.90 -12.93 9.18
CA PRO A 4 -14.90 -12.01 9.71
C PRO A 4 -15.57 -10.69 10.07
N SER A 5 -15.08 -10.01 11.07
CA SER A 5 -15.52 -8.67 11.43
C SER A 5 -15.44 -7.77 10.19
N SER A 6 -16.45 -6.95 9.97
CA SER A 6 -16.54 -6.09 8.80
C SER A 6 -17.11 -4.73 9.19
N ASP A 7 -16.52 -3.67 8.67
CA ASP A 7 -17.04 -2.30 8.82
C ASP A 7 -18.28 -2.03 7.97
N ASN A 8 -18.65 -2.96 7.09
CA ASN A 8 -19.81 -2.86 6.22
C ASN A 8 -21.12 -2.59 7.00
N HIS A 9 -21.24 -3.15 8.21
CA HIS A 9 -22.42 -2.94 9.06
C HIS A 9 -22.61 -1.47 9.48
N ILE A 10 -21.52 -0.72 9.61
CA ILE A 10 -21.55 0.71 9.93
C ILE A 10 -22.13 1.49 8.76
N LEU A 11 -21.91 1.02 7.52
CA LEU A 11 -22.34 1.71 6.29
C LEU A 11 -23.76 1.42 5.87
N VAL A 12 -24.32 0.27 6.25
CA VAL A 12 -25.64 -0.17 5.78
C VAL A 12 -26.76 0.84 6.11
N GLY A 13 -26.66 1.52 7.25
CA GLY A 13 -27.63 2.55 7.66
C GLY A 13 -27.48 3.91 6.96
N LEU A 14 -26.31 4.18 6.37
CA LEU A 14 -25.99 5.51 5.83
C LEU A 14 -26.43 5.71 4.37
N ASN A 15 -26.82 4.66 3.68
CA ASN A 15 -27.19 4.69 2.26
C ASN A 15 -28.70 4.49 2.00
N ASN A 16 -29.57 4.82 2.96
CA ASN A 16 -31.02 4.64 2.85
C ASN A 16 -31.43 3.22 2.38
N GLY A 17 -30.69 2.20 2.84
CA GLY A 17 -30.95 0.79 2.49
C GLY A 17 -30.54 0.37 1.07
N LYS A 18 -29.92 1.23 0.27
CA LYS A 18 -29.40 0.87 -1.04
C LYS A 18 -28.08 0.09 -0.88
N ARG A 19 -27.90 -0.94 -1.70
CA ARG A 19 -26.60 -1.64 -1.82
C ARG A 19 -25.59 -0.68 -2.46
N GLY A 20 -24.43 -0.55 -1.85
CA GLY A 20 -23.34 0.31 -2.29
C GLY A 20 -22.64 0.97 -1.10
N TYR A 21 -21.43 1.44 -1.30
CA TYR A 21 -20.62 2.08 -0.26
C TYR A 21 -20.55 3.59 -0.53
N PRO A 22 -21.50 4.39 -0.03
CA PRO A 22 -21.54 5.83 -0.33
C PRO A 22 -20.40 6.60 0.31
N ILE A 23 -19.83 6.05 1.38
CA ILE A 23 -18.78 6.69 2.17
C ILE A 23 -17.60 5.72 2.27
N PRO A 24 -16.41 6.10 1.80
CA PRO A 24 -15.21 5.29 2.00
C PRO A 24 -14.84 5.22 3.48
N ILE A 25 -14.47 4.06 3.95
CA ILE A 25 -14.04 3.84 5.33
C ILE A 25 -12.61 3.31 5.33
N GLY A 26 -11.76 3.92 6.17
CA GLY A 26 -10.48 3.40 6.60
C GLY A 26 -10.53 3.02 8.07
N ARG A 27 -9.79 2.00 8.47
CA ARG A 27 -9.65 1.56 9.85
C ARG A 27 -8.24 1.83 10.35
N ILE A 28 -8.15 2.44 11.53
CA ILE A 28 -6.91 2.49 12.33
C ILE A 28 -7.09 1.47 13.44
N SER A 29 -6.35 0.37 13.37
CA SER A 29 -6.37 -0.65 14.40
C SER A 29 -5.31 -0.32 15.46
N SER A 30 -5.76 0.07 16.65
CA SER A 30 -4.88 0.37 17.77
C SER A 30 -5.62 0.24 19.09
N SER A 31 -4.95 -0.32 20.09
CA SER A 31 -5.37 -0.30 21.49
C SER A 31 -4.84 0.93 22.25
N GLU A 32 -3.93 1.70 21.63
CA GLU A 32 -3.18 2.75 22.29
C GLU A 32 -3.51 4.14 21.72
N ASN A 33 -3.91 5.06 22.57
CA ASN A 33 -4.27 6.42 22.15
C ASN A 33 -3.13 7.14 21.41
N TYR A 34 -1.87 6.95 21.82
CA TYR A 34 -0.73 7.58 21.17
C TYR A 34 -0.53 7.14 19.73
N SER A 35 -0.88 5.89 19.38
CA SER A 35 -0.78 5.42 17.99
C SER A 35 -1.74 6.14 17.07
N VAL A 36 -2.94 6.47 17.55
CA VAL A 36 -3.91 7.27 16.79
C VAL A 36 -3.41 8.69 16.59
N LEU A 37 -2.81 9.30 17.63
CA LEU A 37 -2.22 10.65 17.53
C LEU A 37 -1.04 10.67 16.56
N ASN A 38 -0.16 9.67 16.62
CA ASN A 38 0.96 9.54 15.69
C ASN A 38 0.45 9.43 14.23
N TYR A 39 -0.60 8.64 14.00
CA TYR A 39 -1.19 8.52 12.68
C TYR A 39 -1.79 9.84 12.19
N LEU A 40 -2.52 10.57 13.05
CA LEU A 40 -3.06 11.89 12.70
C LEU A 40 -1.96 12.90 12.37
N ASN A 41 -0.84 12.89 13.12
CA ASN A 41 0.32 13.73 12.82
C ASN A 41 0.90 13.38 11.43
N LYS A 42 1.00 12.10 11.09
CA LYS A 42 1.45 11.67 9.74
C LYS A 42 0.51 12.17 8.64
N VAL A 43 -0.81 12.14 8.86
CA VAL A 43 -1.78 12.70 7.91
C VAL A 43 -1.52 14.19 7.70
N ILE A 44 -1.37 14.96 8.78
CA ILE A 44 -1.10 16.41 8.72
C ILE A 44 0.23 16.68 8.00
N GLU A 45 1.28 15.92 8.31
CA GLU A 45 2.59 16.06 7.66
C GLU A 45 2.50 15.78 6.15
N LEU A 46 1.80 14.70 5.75
CA LEU A 46 1.60 14.34 4.35
C LEU A 46 0.81 15.41 3.60
N GLU A 47 -0.30 15.87 4.17
CA GLU A 47 -1.14 16.90 3.57
C GLU A 47 -0.37 18.23 3.42
N ASN A 48 0.47 18.58 4.38
CA ASN A 48 1.37 19.75 4.27
C ASN A 48 2.38 19.59 3.14
N GLN A 49 2.96 18.38 2.96
CA GLN A 49 3.89 18.11 1.86
C GLN A 49 3.19 18.10 0.49
N GLN A 50 1.96 17.62 0.43
CA GLN A 50 1.15 17.60 -0.80
C GLN A 50 0.56 18.97 -1.12
N GLY A 51 0.25 19.77 -0.10
CA GLY A 51 -0.43 21.04 -0.22
C GLY A 51 0.39 22.14 -0.88
N THR A 52 -0.27 23.30 -1.05
CA THR A 52 0.31 24.50 -1.69
C THR A 52 1.28 25.28 -0.80
N ASN A 53 1.32 24.97 0.49
CA ASN A 53 2.25 25.60 1.45
C ASN A 53 3.72 25.25 1.15
N ASN A 54 3.95 24.17 0.40
CA ASN A 54 5.26 23.79 -0.08
C ASN A 54 5.40 24.24 -1.54
N ALA A 55 6.51 24.88 -1.89
CA ALA A 55 6.72 25.39 -3.25
C ALA A 55 6.48 24.30 -4.29
N TYR A 56 5.63 24.58 -5.27
CA TYR A 56 5.22 23.64 -6.31
C TYR A 56 6.30 23.51 -7.38
N THR A 57 7.41 22.89 -7.01
CA THR A 57 8.53 22.61 -7.91
C THR A 57 8.62 21.10 -8.17
N ILE A 58 9.25 20.73 -9.27
CA ILE A 58 9.51 19.31 -9.59
C ILE A 58 10.25 18.66 -8.42
N GLN A 59 11.31 19.29 -7.94
CA GLN A 59 12.12 18.79 -6.83
C GLN A 59 11.29 18.46 -5.55
N ASN A 60 10.32 19.31 -5.23
CA ASN A 60 9.48 19.13 -4.04
C ASN A 60 8.33 18.14 -4.24
N LYS A 61 7.92 17.88 -5.48
CA LYS A 61 6.70 17.12 -5.80
C LYS A 61 6.94 15.84 -6.60
N GLU A 62 8.11 15.62 -7.16
CA GLU A 62 8.41 14.43 -7.98
C GLU A 62 8.20 13.10 -7.24
N TRP A 63 8.40 13.08 -5.91
CA TRP A 63 8.19 11.89 -5.09
C TRP A 63 6.75 11.36 -5.18
N GLN A 64 5.77 12.23 -5.47
CA GLN A 64 4.37 11.86 -5.65
C GLN A 64 4.14 11.01 -6.90
N LYS A 65 5.12 10.94 -7.80
CA LYS A 65 5.11 10.12 -9.00
C LYS A 65 6.00 8.89 -8.90
N LYS A 66 6.79 8.77 -7.84
CA LYS A 66 7.66 7.62 -7.61
C LYS A 66 6.88 6.46 -6.99
N ILE A 67 7.05 5.28 -7.57
CA ILE A 67 6.31 4.07 -7.24
C ILE A 67 7.30 2.90 -7.14
N ILE A 68 7.08 2.02 -6.18
CA ILE A 68 7.87 0.79 -6.06
C ILE A 68 6.95 -0.42 -6.22
N HIS A 69 7.38 -1.37 -7.01
CA HIS A 69 6.79 -2.69 -7.11
C HIS A 69 7.73 -3.75 -6.55
N PHE A 70 7.16 -4.74 -5.83
CA PHE A 70 7.88 -5.89 -5.29
C PHE A 70 7.24 -7.18 -5.80
N ALA A 71 8.04 -8.03 -6.44
CA ALA A 71 7.64 -9.35 -6.90
C ALA A 71 8.13 -10.43 -5.92
N GLY A 72 7.21 -11.12 -5.27
CA GLY A 72 7.47 -12.08 -4.19
C GLY A 72 7.08 -13.52 -4.52
N GLY A 73 7.42 -14.02 -5.72
CA GLY A 73 7.19 -15.42 -6.10
C GLY A 73 8.07 -16.40 -5.32
N SER A 74 7.61 -17.64 -5.20
CA SER A 74 8.32 -18.73 -4.50
C SER A 74 9.28 -19.50 -5.39
N ASP A 75 9.05 -19.46 -6.70
CA ASP A 75 9.90 -20.08 -7.71
C ASP A 75 9.99 -19.19 -8.97
N SER A 76 10.85 -19.58 -9.91
CA SER A 76 11.11 -18.78 -11.13
C SER A 76 9.86 -18.62 -12.01
N SER A 77 8.99 -19.62 -12.07
CA SER A 77 7.77 -19.58 -12.89
C SER A 77 6.76 -18.63 -12.28
N GLU A 78 6.55 -18.71 -10.97
CA GLU A 78 5.68 -17.82 -10.23
C GLU A 78 6.21 -16.39 -10.23
N GLN A 79 7.52 -16.22 -10.07
CA GLN A 79 8.17 -14.92 -10.16
C GLN A 79 7.95 -14.26 -11.53
N ALA A 80 8.07 -15.02 -12.63
CA ALA A 80 7.79 -14.53 -13.97
C ALA A 80 6.31 -14.14 -14.15
N TYR A 81 5.41 -14.93 -13.61
CA TYR A 81 3.98 -14.68 -13.64
C TYR A 81 3.61 -13.39 -12.87
N ILE A 82 4.15 -13.22 -11.67
CA ILE A 82 3.94 -12.02 -10.86
C ILE A 82 4.53 -10.78 -11.56
N ASN A 83 5.73 -10.88 -12.11
CA ASN A 83 6.36 -9.80 -12.87
C ASN A 83 5.51 -9.36 -14.06
N ASN A 84 4.83 -10.30 -14.74
CA ASN A 84 3.92 -9.95 -15.82
C ASN A 84 2.75 -9.08 -15.33
N TYR A 85 2.14 -9.41 -14.19
CA TYR A 85 1.08 -8.57 -13.62
C TYR A 85 1.59 -7.19 -13.19
N LEU A 86 2.73 -7.14 -12.51
CA LEU A 86 3.34 -5.86 -12.10
C LEU A 86 3.69 -4.99 -13.32
N SER A 87 4.09 -5.60 -14.44
CA SER A 87 4.32 -4.89 -15.70
C SER A 87 3.04 -4.27 -16.27
N ILE A 88 1.89 -4.94 -16.13
CA ILE A 88 0.59 -4.37 -16.52
C ILE A 88 0.28 -3.13 -15.66
N PHE A 89 0.46 -3.22 -14.34
CA PHE A 89 0.22 -2.10 -13.43
C PHE A 89 1.18 -0.94 -13.70
N LYS A 90 2.45 -1.26 -13.97
CA LYS A 90 3.46 -0.28 -14.38
C LYS A 90 3.03 0.48 -15.62
N ASN A 91 2.64 -0.23 -16.68
CA ASN A 91 2.21 0.41 -17.93
C ASN A 91 0.98 1.32 -17.74
N ILE A 92 0.05 0.96 -16.84
CA ILE A 92 -1.11 1.79 -16.54
C ILE A 92 -0.70 3.10 -15.86
N ILE A 93 0.23 3.05 -14.89
CA ILE A 93 0.55 4.22 -14.07
C ILE A 93 1.67 5.08 -14.67
N GLU A 94 2.50 4.53 -15.54
CA GLU A 94 3.49 5.27 -16.33
C GLU A 94 2.89 5.96 -17.57
N ASP A 95 1.59 5.74 -17.85
CA ASP A 95 0.88 6.48 -18.89
C ASP A 95 1.02 7.99 -18.68
N THR A 96 1.06 8.72 -19.78
CA THR A 96 1.27 10.18 -19.81
C THR A 96 0.28 10.98 -18.98
N LEU A 97 -0.91 10.45 -18.69
CA LEU A 97 -1.90 11.10 -17.85
C LEU A 97 -1.44 11.22 -16.40
N PHE A 98 -0.90 10.14 -15.84
CA PHE A 98 -0.36 10.14 -14.46
C PHE A 98 1.14 10.48 -14.47
N GLY A 99 1.91 9.89 -15.38
CA GLY A 99 3.36 10.09 -15.47
C GLY A 99 4.11 9.51 -14.27
N GLY A 100 3.75 8.32 -13.85
CA GLY A 100 4.44 7.59 -12.78
C GLY A 100 5.83 7.16 -13.20
N ILE A 101 6.70 6.93 -12.22
CA ILE A 101 8.05 6.38 -12.40
C ILE A 101 8.13 5.14 -11.50
N VAL A 102 8.15 3.96 -12.10
CA VAL A 102 8.07 2.68 -11.38
C VAL A 102 9.41 1.96 -11.37
N ASN A 103 9.93 1.71 -10.17
CA ASN A 103 11.03 0.77 -9.93
C ASN A 103 10.44 -0.57 -9.49
N THR A 104 10.83 -1.66 -10.16
CA THR A 104 10.36 -3.01 -9.82
C THR A 104 11.52 -3.82 -9.26
N PHE A 105 11.33 -4.37 -8.06
CA PHE A 105 12.27 -5.24 -7.36
C PHE A 105 11.68 -6.64 -7.24
N GLY A 106 12.53 -7.64 -7.38
CA GLY A 106 12.17 -9.04 -7.19
C GLY A 106 13.13 -9.72 -6.23
N LYS A 107 12.64 -10.68 -5.46
CA LYS A 107 13.56 -11.54 -4.72
C LYS A 107 14.04 -12.66 -5.63
N ASP A 108 15.25 -13.17 -5.35
CA ASP A 108 15.66 -14.47 -5.81
C ASP A 108 14.64 -15.52 -5.29
N PRO A 109 14.02 -16.33 -6.15
CA PRO A 109 13.03 -17.32 -5.72
C PRO A 109 13.58 -18.36 -4.73
N PHE A 110 14.90 -18.48 -4.61
CA PHE A 110 15.57 -19.34 -3.63
C PHE A 110 16.03 -18.61 -2.36
N SER A 111 15.78 -17.30 -2.28
CA SER A 111 16.14 -16.48 -1.12
C SER A 111 14.89 -15.84 -0.50
N ALA A 112 14.84 -15.81 0.84
CA ALA A 112 13.84 -15.04 1.57
C ALA A 112 14.17 -13.53 1.62
N ILE A 113 15.34 -13.13 1.15
CA ILE A 113 15.89 -11.78 1.32
C ILE A 113 16.09 -11.16 -0.06
N ILE A 114 15.69 -9.91 -0.22
CA ILE A 114 16.11 -9.08 -1.35
C ILE A 114 17.64 -8.94 -1.28
N ASN A 115 18.28 -9.01 -2.44
CA ASN A 115 19.73 -8.82 -2.54
C ASN A 115 20.15 -7.55 -1.79
N PRO A 116 21.21 -7.56 -0.97
CA PRO A 116 21.67 -6.39 -0.23
C PRO A 116 21.89 -5.12 -1.07
N PHE A 117 22.24 -5.25 -2.35
CA PHE A 117 22.35 -4.12 -3.27
C PHE A 117 20.98 -3.50 -3.57
N GLU A 118 19.99 -4.33 -3.91
CA GLU A 118 18.62 -3.88 -4.17
C GLU A 118 17.98 -3.30 -2.90
N PHE A 119 18.31 -3.84 -1.73
CA PHE A 119 17.86 -3.34 -0.45
C PHE A 119 18.32 -1.90 -0.20
N GLN A 120 19.59 -1.57 -0.42
CA GLN A 120 20.10 -0.21 -0.29
C GLN A 120 19.44 0.76 -1.28
N GLU A 121 19.18 0.29 -2.50
CA GLU A 121 18.46 1.08 -3.50
C GLU A 121 17.01 1.33 -3.08
N VAL A 122 16.29 0.30 -2.61
CA VAL A 122 14.93 0.45 -2.08
C VAL A 122 14.88 1.46 -0.95
N GLN A 123 15.79 1.34 0.04
CA GLN A 123 15.86 2.27 1.16
C GLN A 123 16.08 3.71 0.67
N ALA A 124 17.04 3.93 -0.21
CA ALA A 124 17.32 5.26 -0.75
C ALA A 124 16.13 5.86 -1.50
N ILE A 125 15.36 5.05 -2.25
CA ILE A 125 14.16 5.49 -2.94
C ILE A 125 13.07 5.86 -1.93
N VAL A 126 12.84 5.05 -0.89
CA VAL A 126 11.84 5.30 0.16
C VAL A 126 12.17 6.58 0.93
N GLU A 127 13.43 6.79 1.32
CA GLU A 127 13.89 7.99 2.03
C GLU A 127 13.74 9.26 1.17
N ASN A 128 13.97 9.17 -0.14
CA ASN A 128 13.72 10.26 -1.07
C ASN A 128 12.21 10.54 -1.30
N GLY A 129 11.38 9.60 -0.91
CA GLY A 129 9.92 9.67 -0.99
C GLY A 129 9.33 8.88 -2.14
N VAL A 130 8.27 8.15 -1.81
CA VAL A 130 7.47 7.31 -2.71
C VAL A 130 5.99 7.54 -2.40
N SER A 131 5.14 7.61 -3.40
CA SER A 131 3.70 7.78 -3.20
C SER A 131 2.96 6.45 -3.09
N LEU A 132 3.42 5.42 -3.77
CA LEU A 132 2.77 4.13 -3.86
C LEU A 132 3.79 2.99 -3.82
N MET A 133 3.51 1.98 -3.02
CA MET A 133 4.27 0.73 -2.99
C MET A 133 3.29 -0.42 -3.24
N THR A 134 3.61 -1.32 -4.16
CA THR A 134 2.79 -2.50 -4.43
C THR A 134 3.63 -3.75 -4.29
N PHE A 135 3.24 -4.61 -3.37
CA PHE A 135 3.78 -5.94 -3.22
C PHE A 135 2.83 -6.96 -3.83
N PHE A 136 3.36 -7.87 -4.64
CA PHE A 136 2.61 -9.00 -5.17
C PHE A 136 3.39 -10.29 -4.93
N GLY A 137 2.84 -11.20 -4.11
CA GLY A 137 3.50 -12.45 -3.76
C GLY A 137 2.97 -13.10 -2.50
N HIS A 138 3.78 -13.98 -1.93
CA HIS A 138 3.43 -14.65 -0.68
C HIS A 138 3.55 -13.74 0.53
N ALA A 139 2.53 -13.76 1.37
CA ALA A 139 2.48 -13.02 2.61
C ALA A 139 1.78 -13.81 3.71
N SER A 140 1.96 -13.37 4.96
CA SER A 140 1.30 -13.92 6.13
C SER A 140 0.95 -12.82 7.13
N SER A 141 0.01 -13.09 8.04
CA SER A 141 -0.45 -12.10 9.03
C SER A 141 0.65 -11.57 9.93
N GLY A 142 1.54 -12.45 10.41
CA GLY A 142 2.63 -12.08 11.32
C GLY A 142 4.00 -11.92 10.67
N GLY A 143 4.22 -12.51 9.49
CA GLY A 143 5.50 -12.50 8.78
C GLY A 143 5.59 -11.49 7.65
N GLY A 144 4.53 -10.73 7.40
CA GLY A 144 4.49 -9.75 6.32
C GLY A 144 4.64 -10.35 4.95
N PHE A 145 5.30 -9.61 4.12
CA PHE A 145 5.65 -10.03 2.77
C PHE A 145 6.82 -10.98 2.83
N SER A 146 6.91 -12.16 2.64
CA SER A 146 8.08 -13.07 2.67
C SER A 146 9.34 -12.51 1.98
N GLN A 147 9.62 -11.26 2.23
CA GLN A 147 10.76 -10.48 1.76
C GLN A 147 11.24 -9.60 2.91
N ASN A 148 12.53 -9.50 3.06
CA ASN A 148 13.11 -8.58 4.04
C ASN A 148 13.13 -7.16 3.42
N ILE A 149 11.96 -6.55 3.39
CA ILE A 149 11.86 -5.10 3.23
C ILE A 149 12.07 -4.54 4.62
N ASP A 150 13.01 -3.67 4.78
CA ASP A 150 13.46 -3.14 6.06
C ASP A 150 12.31 -2.79 7.01
N ASP A 151 12.60 -2.81 8.31
CA ASP A 151 11.65 -2.39 9.33
C ASP A 151 11.20 -0.95 9.06
N PRO A 152 9.88 -0.71 8.87
CA PRO A 152 9.35 0.62 8.61
C PRO A 152 9.74 1.69 9.63
N GLN A 153 10.12 1.28 10.84
CA GLN A 153 10.60 2.19 11.87
C GLN A 153 11.95 2.84 11.51
N ASN A 154 12.72 2.19 10.65
CA ASN A 154 14.03 2.66 10.19
C ASN A 154 13.94 3.51 8.90
N TRP A 155 12.76 3.69 8.35
CA TRP A 155 12.58 4.52 7.15
C TRP A 155 12.62 6.00 7.50
N ASN A 156 13.53 6.75 6.88
CA ASN A 156 13.62 8.21 7.04
C ASN A 156 12.73 8.92 6.01
N ASN A 157 11.42 8.64 6.04
CA ASN A 157 10.47 9.13 5.04
C ASN A 157 9.41 10.09 5.58
N GLN A 158 9.77 10.86 6.62
CA GLN A 158 8.85 11.82 7.25
C GLN A 158 8.16 12.74 6.23
N GLY A 159 6.85 12.81 6.32
CA GLY A 159 5.98 13.62 5.45
C GLY A 159 5.77 13.05 4.03
N LYS A 160 6.50 11.99 3.65
CA LYS A 160 6.41 11.34 2.33
C LYS A 160 6.00 9.87 2.48
N TYR A 161 4.87 9.65 3.11
CA TYR A 161 4.40 8.32 3.46
C TYR A 161 3.66 7.67 2.28
N PRO A 162 4.09 6.51 1.79
CA PRO A 162 3.41 5.81 0.70
C PRO A 162 2.06 5.23 1.12
N LEU A 163 1.14 5.12 0.17
CA LEU A 163 0.10 4.11 0.20
C LEU A 163 0.73 2.76 -0.14
N VAL A 164 0.44 1.72 0.64
CA VAL A 164 0.90 0.36 0.35
C VAL A 164 -0.26 -0.50 -0.11
N ILE A 165 -0.07 -1.24 -1.20
CA ILE A 165 -1.00 -2.26 -1.71
C ILE A 165 -0.33 -3.62 -1.51
N GLY A 166 -0.88 -4.44 -0.62
CA GLY A 166 -0.37 -5.76 -0.30
C GLY A 166 -1.20 -6.87 -0.96
N LEU A 167 -0.70 -7.41 -2.08
CA LEU A 167 -1.34 -8.50 -2.82
C LEU A 167 -0.78 -9.86 -2.36
N GLY A 168 -1.00 -10.15 -1.10
CA GLY A 168 -0.57 -11.40 -0.46
C GLY A 168 -1.58 -11.86 0.58
N CYS A 169 -1.52 -13.15 0.95
CA CYS A 169 -2.45 -13.74 1.89
C CYS A 169 -2.30 -13.12 3.28
N TYR A 170 -3.41 -12.80 3.94
CA TYR A 170 -3.47 -12.38 5.35
C TYR A 170 -2.64 -11.14 5.73
N SER A 171 -2.06 -10.41 4.80
CA SER A 171 -1.20 -9.27 5.11
C SER A 171 -1.95 -8.08 5.75
N GLY A 172 -3.27 -8.02 5.56
CA GLY A 172 -4.16 -7.04 6.21
C GLY A 172 -5.04 -7.63 7.33
N ASP A 173 -4.69 -8.82 7.88
CA ASP A 173 -5.48 -9.44 8.93
C ASP A 173 -5.31 -8.71 10.27
N VAL A 174 -6.18 -7.74 10.50
CA VAL A 174 -6.26 -6.95 11.75
C VAL A 174 -7.20 -7.57 12.78
N HIS A 175 -7.70 -8.77 12.55
CA HIS A 175 -8.68 -9.42 13.42
C HIS A 175 -8.06 -10.37 14.44
N ASN A 176 -6.75 -10.58 14.40
CA ASN A 176 -6.04 -11.35 15.38
C ASN A 176 -5.72 -10.49 16.62
N PRO A 177 -6.37 -10.71 17.79
CA PRO A 177 -6.14 -9.90 18.97
C PRO A 177 -4.78 -10.15 19.62
N ASP A 178 -4.16 -11.30 19.33
CA ASP A 178 -2.94 -11.78 19.99
C ASP A 178 -1.65 -11.32 19.29
N SER A 179 -1.76 -10.72 18.11
CA SER A 179 -0.61 -10.24 17.35
C SER A 179 -0.94 -9.01 16.51
N SER A 180 0.01 -8.07 16.42
CA SER A 180 -0.08 -6.99 15.45
C SER A 180 0.04 -7.55 14.04
N SER A 181 -0.82 -7.10 13.13
CA SER A 181 -0.70 -7.42 11.72
C SER A 181 0.47 -6.68 11.09
N PHE A 182 0.95 -7.17 9.96
CA PHE A 182 1.97 -6.49 9.17
C PHE A 182 1.50 -5.08 8.74
N ALA A 183 0.23 -4.94 8.39
CA ALA A 183 -0.39 -3.65 8.06
C ALA A 183 -0.25 -2.63 9.20
N GLU A 184 -0.50 -3.06 10.42
CA GLU A 184 -0.35 -2.21 11.60
C GLU A 184 1.10 -1.81 11.84
N GLY A 185 2.04 -2.72 11.62
CA GLY A 185 3.48 -2.45 11.69
C GLY A 185 3.93 -1.34 10.74
N LEU A 186 3.31 -1.25 9.55
CA LEU A 186 3.58 -0.18 8.58
C LEU A 186 2.93 1.17 8.95
N LEU A 187 1.78 1.15 9.61
CA LEU A 187 0.99 2.35 9.88
C LEU A 187 1.32 3.03 11.22
N ARG A 188 1.73 2.27 12.23
CA ARG A 188 1.96 2.77 13.61
C ARG A 188 3.24 3.58 13.84
N PRO A 189 4.36 3.37 13.11
CA PRO A 189 5.57 4.13 13.36
C PRO A 189 5.33 5.63 13.31
N ASN A 190 5.98 6.35 14.25
CA ASN A 190 5.94 7.80 14.27
C ASN A 190 6.94 8.35 13.25
N GLN A 191 6.51 9.31 12.43
CA GLN A 191 7.35 9.99 11.43
C GLN A 191 8.01 9.06 10.38
N SER A 192 7.52 7.82 10.25
CA SER A 192 8.02 6.86 9.28
C SER A 192 6.93 5.87 8.82
N GLY A 193 7.26 4.94 7.91
CA GLY A 193 6.34 3.91 7.44
C GLY A 193 5.38 4.41 6.37
N ALA A 194 4.14 3.92 6.40
CA ALA A 194 3.11 4.17 5.40
C ALA A 194 1.93 5.01 5.94
N ILE A 195 1.16 5.62 5.03
CA ILE A 195 -0.06 6.37 5.38
C ILE A 195 -1.32 5.53 5.21
N GLY A 196 -1.28 4.48 4.44
CA GLY A 196 -2.40 3.60 4.20
C GLY A 196 -1.95 2.22 3.75
N PHE A 197 -2.80 1.23 3.97
CA PHE A 197 -2.55 -0.14 3.58
C PHE A 197 -3.82 -0.76 3.02
N ILE A 198 -3.79 -1.16 1.74
CA ILE A 198 -4.87 -1.88 1.08
C ILE A 198 -4.42 -3.31 0.89
N SER A 199 -5.15 -4.27 1.43
CA SER A 199 -4.74 -5.66 1.40
C SER A 199 -5.87 -6.65 1.61
N THR A 200 -5.53 -7.94 1.47
CA THR A 200 -6.43 -9.04 1.80
C THR A 200 -6.40 -9.33 3.30
N ILE A 201 -7.57 -9.55 3.88
CA ILE A 201 -7.72 -9.97 5.29
C ILE A 201 -7.70 -11.50 5.45
N LYS A 202 -7.72 -12.23 4.34
CA LYS A 202 -7.70 -13.71 4.26
C LYS A 202 -6.79 -14.16 3.12
N GLN A 203 -6.89 -15.45 2.78
CA GLN A 203 -6.20 -15.99 1.62
C GLN A 203 -6.63 -15.24 0.35
N GLY A 204 -5.66 -14.70 -0.35
CA GLY A 204 -5.84 -14.01 -1.61
C GLY A 204 -5.89 -15.00 -2.77
N PHE A 205 -6.81 -14.81 -3.70
CA PHE A 205 -6.89 -15.58 -4.94
C PHE A 205 -6.37 -14.72 -6.09
N THR A 206 -5.25 -15.09 -6.64
CA THR A 206 -4.45 -14.29 -7.58
C THR A 206 -5.24 -13.63 -8.71
N PRO A 207 -6.17 -14.31 -9.46
CA PRO A 207 -6.93 -13.65 -10.51
C PRO A 207 -7.81 -12.50 -10.02
N TYR A 208 -8.45 -12.65 -8.85
CA TYR A 208 -9.31 -11.59 -8.31
C TYR A 208 -8.49 -10.41 -7.78
N ILE A 209 -7.39 -10.70 -7.09
CA ILE A 209 -6.47 -9.67 -6.59
C ILE A 209 -5.91 -8.87 -7.76
N ASN A 210 -5.47 -9.53 -8.82
CA ASN A 210 -4.98 -8.88 -10.03
C ASN A 210 -6.04 -8.00 -10.68
N PHE A 211 -7.26 -8.52 -10.85
CA PHE A 211 -8.36 -7.76 -11.47
C PHE A 211 -8.69 -6.50 -10.66
N TYR A 212 -8.86 -6.64 -9.34
CA TYR A 212 -9.11 -5.50 -8.45
C TYR A 212 -7.99 -4.46 -8.52
N THR A 213 -6.74 -4.91 -8.45
CA THR A 213 -5.59 -4.01 -8.45
C THR A 213 -5.43 -3.28 -9.77
N LYS A 214 -5.68 -3.96 -10.90
CA LYS A 214 -5.68 -3.32 -12.21
C LYS A 214 -6.69 -2.17 -12.26
N ILE A 215 -7.94 -2.40 -11.81
CA ILE A 215 -8.96 -1.35 -11.75
C ILE A 215 -8.51 -0.22 -10.83
N LEU A 216 -7.96 -0.52 -9.65
CA LEU A 216 -7.48 0.49 -8.72
C LEU A 216 -6.37 1.36 -9.35
N TYR A 217 -5.44 0.75 -10.08
CA TYR A 217 -4.41 1.49 -10.83
C TYR A 217 -5.02 2.40 -11.92
N GLU A 218 -6.02 1.93 -12.64
CA GLU A 218 -6.76 2.73 -13.61
C GLU A 218 -7.52 3.90 -12.93
N MET A 219 -8.08 3.67 -11.73
CA MET A 219 -8.71 4.73 -10.94
C MET A 219 -7.69 5.76 -10.47
N ILE A 220 -6.55 5.34 -9.93
CA ILE A 220 -5.47 6.23 -9.47
C ILE A 220 -4.92 7.06 -10.64
N SER A 221 -4.63 6.41 -11.77
CA SER A 221 -3.92 7.03 -12.88
C SER A 221 -4.80 7.87 -13.82
N LYS A 222 -6.08 7.50 -13.97
CA LYS A 222 -6.92 8.02 -15.05
C LYS A 222 -8.30 8.48 -14.56
N TYR A 223 -9.16 7.53 -14.20
CA TYR A 223 -10.59 7.83 -13.98
C TYR A 223 -10.86 8.58 -12.69
N GLY A 224 -10.08 8.33 -11.65
CA GLY A 224 -10.18 8.97 -10.34
C GLY A 224 -9.05 9.96 -10.06
N TYR A 225 -8.34 10.45 -11.07
CA TYR A 225 -7.27 11.42 -10.87
C TYR A 225 -7.78 12.65 -10.09
N ASN A 226 -7.02 13.15 -9.13
CA ASN A 226 -7.41 14.20 -8.19
C ASN A 226 -8.55 13.84 -7.21
N LYS A 227 -8.98 12.59 -7.15
CA LYS A 227 -9.87 12.09 -6.10
C LYS A 227 -9.06 11.53 -4.94
N THR A 228 -9.64 11.54 -3.75
CA THR A 228 -9.04 10.82 -2.62
C THR A 228 -9.03 9.32 -2.89
N ILE A 229 -8.08 8.60 -2.28
CA ILE A 229 -8.00 7.13 -2.44
C ILE A 229 -9.31 6.45 -2.05
N GLY A 230 -9.99 6.93 -0.99
CA GLY A 230 -11.29 6.41 -0.60
C GLY A 230 -12.35 6.60 -1.70
N GLN A 231 -12.39 7.75 -2.36
CA GLN A 231 -13.28 7.98 -3.50
C GLN A 231 -12.95 7.08 -4.68
N GLN A 232 -11.67 6.87 -4.97
CA GLN A 232 -11.21 5.97 -6.04
C GLN A 232 -11.61 4.51 -5.78
N MET A 233 -11.64 4.08 -4.52
CA MET A 233 -12.03 2.70 -4.14
C MET A 233 -13.53 2.42 -4.26
N VAL A 234 -14.38 3.44 -4.25
CA VAL A 234 -15.86 3.28 -4.32
C VAL A 234 -16.45 3.66 -5.68
N MET A 235 -15.62 4.11 -6.63
CA MET A 235 -15.99 4.37 -8.02
C MET A 235 -16.08 3.07 -8.82
#